data_bc5dbc3e156a3e2b4adc44c4edf6bc2b
#
_entry.id   bc5dbc3e156a3e2b4adc44c4edf6bc2b
#
_cell.length_a   1.000
_cell.length_b   1.000
_cell.length_c   1.000
_cell.angle_alpha   90.00
_cell.angle_beta   90.00
_cell.angle_gamma   90.00
#
_symmetry.space_group_name_H-M   'P 1'
#
loop_
_entity.id
_entity.type
_entity.pdbx_description
1 polymer ?
#
loop_
_entity_poly.entity_id
_entity_poly.type
_entity_poly.pdbx_seq_one_letter_code
_entity_poly.pdbx_strand_id
1 'polypeptide(L)'
;MRLRRKKNMGIETQIQLFDNAKIRVAWDDEKEKYFFSVVDVLHVLTDSANPQTYWRVLKKRLLDEGNETVTNCNALKLPASDGKMRLTDVADLEGILRIV
;
A
#
# COMPACT_ATOMS: atom_id res chain seq x y z
N MET A 1 26.90 2.16 9.04
CA MET A 1 26.27 1.82 10.18
C MET A 1 24.83 1.59 9.98
N ARG A 2 24.30 0.70 10.64
CA ARG A 2 23.05 0.37 10.47
C ARG A 2 22.15 0.97 11.44
N LEU A 3 21.04 1.38 11.04
CA LEU A 3 20.12 1.91 11.92
C LEU A 3 19.52 0.87 12.71
N ARG A 4 19.45 1.08 14.00
CA ARG A 4 18.85 0.16 14.82
C ARG A 4 17.43 0.43 14.89
N ARG A 5 16.63 -0.46 14.47
CA ARG A 5 15.26 -0.31 14.50
C ARG A 5 14.71 -0.56 15.85
N LYS A 6 13.79 0.23 16.28
CA LYS A 6 13.17 0.01 17.52
C LYS A 6 12.28 -1.16 17.41
N LYS A 7 12.19 -1.93 18.44
CA LYS A 7 11.36 -3.07 18.43
C LYS A 7 9.94 -2.67 18.56
N ASN A 8 9.11 -3.02 17.62
CA ASN A 8 7.69 -2.72 17.67
C ASN A 8 6.87 -3.96 17.78
N MET A 9 5.73 -3.84 18.43
CA MET A 9 4.88 -4.98 18.62
C MET A 9 3.73 -4.93 17.68
N GLY A 10 3.89 -4.70 16.48
CA GLY A 10 2.81 -4.64 15.56
C GLY A 10 3.21 -3.95 14.30
N ILE A 11 2.40 -3.02 13.84
CA ILE A 11 2.61 -2.37 12.58
C ILE A 11 3.09 -0.96 12.76
N GLU A 12 4.14 -0.62 12.05
CA GLU A 12 4.72 0.70 12.10
C GLU A 12 4.48 1.35 10.74
N THR A 13 3.93 2.54 10.75
CA THR A 13 3.59 3.24 9.52
C THR A 13 4.65 4.27 9.16
N GLN A 14 4.98 4.33 7.89
CA GLN A 14 5.96 5.29 7.38
C GLN A 14 5.43 5.90 6.09
N ILE A 15 6.05 6.99 5.67
CA ILE A 15 5.74 7.62 4.41
C ILE A 15 7.02 7.76 3.62
N GLN A 16 7.04 7.21 2.41
CA GLN A 16 8.19 7.27 1.54
C GLN A 16 7.92 8.26 0.42
N LEU A 17 8.99 8.86 -0.10
CA LEU A 17 8.87 9.80 -1.20
C LEU A 17 9.45 9.18 -2.45
N PHE A 18 8.66 9.20 -3.54
CA PHE A 18 9.10 8.74 -4.84
C PHE A 18 8.72 9.79 -5.84
N ASP A 19 9.69 10.38 -6.54
CA ASP A 19 9.39 11.40 -7.56
C ASP A 19 8.49 12.50 -7.02
N ASN A 20 8.78 12.94 -5.80
CA ASN A 20 8.02 14.00 -5.13
C ASN A 20 6.61 13.58 -4.77
N ALA A 21 6.31 12.30 -4.81
CA ALA A 21 5.02 11.80 -4.39
C ALA A 21 5.19 10.96 -3.13
N LYS A 22 4.17 10.94 -2.29
CA LYS A 22 4.23 10.22 -1.04
C LYS A 22 3.54 8.88 -1.17
N ILE A 23 4.23 7.83 -0.75
CA ILE A 23 3.64 6.51 -0.69
C ILE A 23 3.66 6.05 0.75
N ARG A 24 2.49 5.78 1.31
CA ARG A 24 2.39 5.32 2.68
C ARG A 24 2.81 3.86 2.74
N VAL A 25 3.61 3.55 3.75
CA VAL A 25 4.19 2.22 3.91
C VAL A 25 3.99 1.80 5.34
N ALA A 26 3.67 0.55 5.56
CA ALA A 26 3.53 -0.01 6.89
C ALA A 26 4.46 -1.21 7.04
N TRP A 27 5.15 -1.27 8.17
CA TRP A 27 6.01 -2.41 8.48
C TRP A 27 5.24 -3.36 9.38
N ASP A 28 5.14 -4.61 8.98
CA ASP A 28 4.50 -5.65 9.79
C ASP A 28 5.58 -6.44 10.48
N ASP A 29 5.67 -6.28 11.78
CA ASP A 29 6.73 -6.89 12.57
C ASP A 29 6.59 -8.40 12.65
N GLU A 30 5.38 -8.93 12.59
CA GLU A 30 5.17 -10.35 12.63
C GLU A 30 5.57 -11.03 11.35
N LYS A 31 5.20 -10.42 10.22
CA LYS A 31 5.52 -10.98 8.91
C LYS A 31 6.85 -10.51 8.40
N GLU A 32 7.45 -9.53 9.07
CA GLU A 32 8.76 -8.98 8.72
C GLU A 32 8.82 -8.54 7.27
N LYS A 33 7.83 -7.77 6.86
CA LYS A 33 7.80 -7.22 5.52
C LYS A 33 7.04 -5.92 5.50
N TYR A 34 7.30 -5.13 4.47
CA TYR A 34 6.61 -3.87 4.27
C TYR A 34 5.37 -4.09 3.43
N PHE A 35 4.32 -3.32 3.76
CA PHE A 35 3.12 -3.27 2.96
C PHE A 35 2.95 -1.85 2.45
N PHE A 36 2.61 -1.72 1.18
CA PHE A 36 2.52 -0.42 0.52
C PHE A 36 1.08 -0.10 0.19
N SER A 37 0.70 1.16 0.33
CA SER A 37 -0.63 1.60 -0.07
C SER A 37 -0.77 1.46 -1.57
N VAL A 38 -1.70 0.63 -2.02
CA VAL A 38 -1.89 0.37 -3.45
C VAL A 38 -2.29 1.64 -4.18
N VAL A 39 -3.18 2.42 -3.58
CA VAL A 39 -3.65 3.66 -4.19
C VAL A 39 -2.51 4.64 -4.40
N ASP A 40 -1.62 4.75 -3.41
CA ASP A 40 -0.50 5.68 -3.51
C ASP A 40 0.48 5.26 -4.59
N VAL A 41 0.75 3.96 -4.70
CA VAL A 41 1.63 3.45 -5.73
C VAL A 41 1.05 3.70 -7.11
N LEU A 42 -0.25 3.44 -7.27
CA LEU A 42 -0.90 3.69 -8.55
C LEU A 42 -0.89 5.16 -8.92
N HIS A 43 -1.03 6.03 -7.94
CA HIS A 43 -0.97 7.46 -8.20
C HIS A 43 0.39 7.84 -8.79
N VAL A 44 1.47 7.30 -8.24
CA VAL A 44 2.80 7.58 -8.74
C VAL A 44 3.02 7.01 -10.13
N LEU A 45 2.60 5.77 -10.35
CA LEU A 45 2.88 5.08 -11.59
C LEU A 45 2.01 5.54 -12.75
N THR A 46 0.78 5.91 -12.48
CA THR A 46 -0.15 6.26 -13.54
C THR A 46 -0.40 7.76 -13.63
N ASP A 47 0.07 8.51 -12.64
CA ASP A 47 -0.14 9.95 -12.57
C ASP A 47 -1.63 10.28 -12.62
N SER A 48 -2.45 9.40 -12.08
CA SER A 48 -3.89 9.59 -12.12
C SER A 48 -4.32 10.66 -11.12
N ALA A 49 -5.20 11.53 -11.53
CA ALA A 49 -5.72 12.56 -10.63
C ALA A 49 -6.66 11.96 -9.59
N ASN A 50 -7.20 10.77 -9.88
CA ASN A 50 -8.11 10.12 -8.94
C ASN A 50 -7.72 8.66 -8.78
N PRO A 51 -6.64 8.40 -8.02
CA PRO A 51 -6.13 7.04 -7.92
C PRO A 51 -7.07 6.07 -7.22
N GLN A 52 -7.96 6.57 -6.35
CA GLN A 52 -8.90 5.67 -5.69
C GLN A 52 -9.92 5.10 -6.66
N THR A 53 -10.41 5.93 -7.56
CA THR A 53 -11.32 5.46 -8.59
C THR A 53 -10.59 4.52 -9.54
N TYR A 54 -9.37 4.85 -9.89
CA TYR A 54 -8.55 4.01 -10.76
C TYR A 54 -8.40 2.61 -10.12
N TRP A 55 -8.06 2.57 -8.84
CA TRP A 55 -7.86 1.30 -8.14
C TRP A 55 -9.16 0.50 -8.06
N ARG A 56 -10.26 1.17 -7.81
CA ARG A 56 -11.54 0.46 -7.70
C ARG A 56 -11.88 -0.25 -8.99
N VAL A 57 -11.69 0.42 -10.12
CA VAL A 57 -11.98 -0.18 -11.42
C VAL A 57 -11.00 -1.30 -11.73
N LEU A 58 -9.71 -1.07 -11.48
CA LEU A 58 -8.69 -2.07 -11.72
C LEU A 58 -8.90 -3.29 -10.84
N LYS A 59 -9.22 -3.07 -9.57
CA LYS A 59 -9.42 -4.15 -8.63
C LYS A 59 -10.57 -5.06 -9.08
N LYS A 60 -11.66 -4.46 -9.53
CA LYS A 60 -12.79 -5.24 -9.99
C LYS A 60 -12.40 -6.09 -11.19
N ARG A 61 -11.66 -5.52 -12.13
CA ARG A 61 -11.23 -6.26 -13.30
C ARG A 61 -10.32 -7.41 -12.93
N LEU A 62 -9.38 -7.17 -12.02
CA LEU A 62 -8.45 -8.22 -11.59
C LEU A 62 -9.18 -9.34 -10.85
N LEU A 63 -10.17 -8.98 -10.03
CA LEU A 63 -10.98 -9.99 -9.36
C LEU A 63 -11.77 -10.83 -10.35
N ASP A 64 -12.32 -10.18 -11.36
CA ASP A 64 -13.08 -10.89 -12.39
C ASP A 64 -12.19 -11.84 -13.17
N GLU A 65 -10.90 -11.52 -13.27
CA GLU A 65 -9.94 -12.37 -13.97
C GLU A 65 -9.35 -13.45 -13.06
N GLY A 66 -9.79 -13.50 -11.82
CA GLY A 66 -9.31 -14.52 -10.89
C GLY A 66 -7.93 -14.25 -10.31
N ASN A 67 -7.52 -13.00 -10.24
CA ASN A 67 -6.20 -12.64 -9.72
C ASN A 67 -6.16 -12.84 -8.21
N GLU A 68 -5.36 -13.80 -7.76
CA GLU A 68 -5.30 -14.14 -6.34
C GLU A 68 -4.65 -13.07 -5.51
N THR A 69 -3.75 -12.30 -6.09
CA THR A 69 -3.09 -11.24 -5.36
C THR A 69 -4.11 -10.21 -4.85
N VAL A 70 -5.06 -9.87 -5.70
CA VAL A 70 -6.10 -8.93 -5.32
C VAL A 70 -7.00 -9.53 -4.26
N THR A 71 -7.35 -10.80 -4.42
CA THR A 71 -8.18 -11.49 -3.45
C THR A 71 -7.53 -11.50 -2.07
N ASN A 72 -6.21 -11.62 -2.04
CA ASN A 72 -5.46 -11.70 -0.78
C ASN A 72 -4.88 -10.37 -0.32
N CYS A 73 -5.30 -9.28 -0.94
CA CYS A 73 -4.82 -7.97 -0.54
C CYS A 73 -5.28 -7.67 0.88
N ASN A 74 -4.36 -7.17 1.68
CA ASN A 74 -4.68 -6.80 3.05
C ASN A 74 -5.20 -5.39 3.09
N ALA A 75 -5.93 -5.06 4.15
CA ALA A 75 -6.36 -3.69 4.39
C ALA A 75 -5.86 -3.30 5.77
N LEU A 76 -5.15 -2.20 5.86
CA LEU A 76 -4.62 -1.70 7.09
C LEU A 76 -5.06 -0.27 7.30
N LYS A 77 -5.12 0.16 8.56
CA LYS A 77 -5.44 1.55 8.84
C LYS A 77 -4.19 2.38 8.68
N LEU A 78 -4.24 3.31 7.75
CA LEU A 78 -3.13 4.22 7.49
C LEU A 78 -3.61 5.66 7.63
N PRO A 79 -2.68 6.59 7.90
CA PRO A 79 -3.08 7.99 8.02
C PRO A 79 -3.59 8.52 6.69
N ALA A 80 -4.69 9.22 6.75
CA ALA A 80 -5.28 9.83 5.56
C ALA A 80 -5.02 11.33 5.57
N SER A 81 -5.33 11.99 4.46
CA SER A 81 -5.06 13.41 4.33
C SER A 81 -5.88 14.25 5.31
N ASP A 82 -6.99 13.72 5.80
CA ASP A 82 -7.82 14.44 6.77
C ASP A 82 -7.33 14.24 8.21
N GLY A 83 -6.20 13.57 8.39
CA GLY A 83 -5.63 13.37 9.71
C GLY A 83 -6.19 12.18 10.46
N LYS A 84 -7.09 11.44 9.87
CA LYS A 84 -7.68 10.27 10.51
C LYS A 84 -7.08 9.00 9.95
N MET A 85 -7.19 7.93 10.72
CA MET A 85 -6.73 6.61 10.26
C MET A 85 -7.87 5.94 9.52
N ARG A 86 -7.61 5.51 8.29
CA ARG A 86 -8.64 4.89 7.48
C ARG A 86 -8.13 3.60 6.90
N LEU A 87 -9.03 2.64 6.69
CA LEU A 87 -8.65 1.38 6.07
C LEU A 87 -8.22 1.62 4.63
N THR A 88 -7.07 1.09 4.30
CA THR A 88 -6.46 1.31 2.99
C THR A 88 -5.96 -0.04 2.48
N ASP A 89 -6.24 -0.34 1.22
CA ASP A 89 -5.74 -1.57 0.62
C ASP A 89 -4.22 -1.48 0.50
N VAL A 90 -3.55 -2.51 0.96
CA VAL A 90 -2.10 -2.57 0.92
C VAL A 90 -1.66 -3.90 0.33
N ALA A 91 -0.45 -3.93 -0.17
CA ALA A 91 0.15 -5.16 -0.68
C ALA A 91 1.66 -5.09 -0.43
N ASP A 92 2.28 -6.25 -0.27
CA ASP A 92 3.73 -6.29 -0.14
C ASP A 92 4.34 -6.07 -1.53
N LEU A 93 5.66 -6.05 -1.60
CA LEU A 93 6.32 -5.74 -2.86
C LEU A 93 5.92 -6.71 -3.96
N GLU A 94 5.87 -7.98 -3.64
CA GLU A 94 5.48 -8.98 -4.63
C GLU A 94 4.07 -8.73 -5.13
N GLY A 95 3.17 -8.41 -4.21
CA GLY A 95 1.79 -8.10 -4.58
C GLY A 95 1.68 -6.87 -5.46
N ILE A 96 2.45 -5.84 -5.14
CA ILE A 96 2.47 -4.62 -5.95
C ILE A 96 2.93 -4.94 -7.36
N LEU A 97 3.99 -5.76 -7.49
CA LEU A 97 4.51 -6.11 -8.81
C LEU A 97 3.51 -6.91 -9.64
N ARG A 98 2.63 -7.64 -8.99
CA ARG A 98 1.62 -8.40 -9.71
C ARG A 98 0.43 -7.55 -10.12
N ILE A 99 0.19 -6.47 -9.40
CA ILE A 99 -0.92 -5.57 -9.71
C ILE A 99 -0.56 -4.63 -10.84
N VAL A 100 0.68 -4.15 -10.86
CA VAL A 100 1.12 -3.18 -11.87
C VAL A 100 1.92 -3.85 -13.02
#